data_8a61f1da7144e6b6c699b7553e375f00
#
_entry.id   8a61f1da7144e6b6c699b7553e375f00
#
_cell.length_a   1.000
_cell.length_b   1.000
_cell.length_c   1.000
_cell.angle_alpha   90.00
_cell.angle_beta   90.00
_cell.angle_gamma   90.00
#
_symmetry.space_group_name_H-M   'P 1'
#
loop_
_entity.id
_entity.type
_entity.pdbx_description
1 polymer ?
#
loop_
_entity_poly.entity_id
_entity_poly.type
_entity_poly.pdbx_seq_one_letter_code
_entity_poly.pdbx_strand_id
1 'polypeptide(L)'
;MTDPSGFGSGARLTFHGPLSAGRADRIAAELAATGPQTVADYGCGWGELLLRVLEAAPRAHGLGIDIGGPDIARGRNNAAKRGLSGRVTFIEGSAKDHPSLADVVISCGAYHAFGTVPEALQALRALVKPGGLLLFGAEIWDQAPNGQQLAAMWPGTSAETCLYLPDVVDAAVAAGFRPLRVQTATRGEWEEFESGLAAGAEEWLLANPDHPEAEQVRERLDRHRLFWLRGHRDVMGFVYLTLGVSLS
;
A
#
# COMPACT_ATOMS: atom_id res chain seq x y z
N MET A 1 -14.52 18.38 -10.82
CA MET A 1 -13.75 19.49 -10.19
C MET A 1 -12.64 18.87 -9.39
N THR A 2 -11.42 19.31 -9.57
CA THR A 2 -10.27 18.88 -8.75
C THR A 2 -10.42 19.49 -7.37
N ASP A 3 -10.23 18.69 -6.33
CA ASP A 3 -10.25 19.13 -4.94
C ASP A 3 -9.14 20.16 -4.71
N PRO A 4 -9.44 21.42 -4.38
CA PRO A 4 -8.42 22.45 -4.21
C PRO A 4 -7.54 22.21 -2.97
N SER A 5 -8.02 21.43 -1.99
CA SER A 5 -7.26 21.12 -0.77
C SER A 5 -6.26 19.98 -0.97
N GLY A 6 -6.37 19.21 -2.05
CA GLY A 6 -5.54 18.04 -2.29
C GLY A 6 -5.70 16.92 -1.26
N PHE A 7 -6.85 16.86 -0.55
CA PHE A 7 -7.13 15.79 0.41
C PHE A 7 -7.00 14.40 -0.24
N GLY A 8 -6.30 13.50 0.43
CA GLY A 8 -6.06 12.14 -0.07
C GLY A 8 -4.99 12.02 -1.16
N SER A 9 -4.38 13.14 -1.62
CA SER A 9 -3.31 13.09 -2.64
C SER A 9 -2.00 12.46 -2.15
N GLY A 10 -1.86 12.22 -0.85
CA GLY A 10 -0.62 11.75 -0.25
C GLY A 10 0.57 12.71 -0.40
N ALA A 11 0.33 14.02 -0.67
CA ALA A 11 1.40 14.99 -0.90
C ALA A 11 2.35 15.13 0.28
N ARG A 12 1.86 14.91 1.51
CA ARG A 12 2.63 14.93 2.76
C ARG A 12 3.14 13.54 3.17
N LEU A 13 2.89 12.51 2.37
CA LEU A 13 3.26 11.14 2.67
C LEU A 13 4.48 10.68 1.85
N THR A 14 5.33 9.88 2.50
CA THR A 14 6.39 9.13 1.82
C THR A 14 5.82 7.87 1.18
N PHE A 15 4.93 7.17 1.87
CA PHE A 15 4.26 5.96 1.41
C PHE A 15 2.75 6.13 1.45
N HIS A 16 2.04 5.47 0.54
CA HIS A 16 0.58 5.45 0.54
C HIS A 16 0.06 4.30 1.41
N GLY A 17 0.46 4.31 2.69
CA GLY A 17 0.11 3.29 3.66
C GLY A 17 0.88 3.46 4.97
N PRO A 18 0.54 2.70 6.03
CA PRO A 18 1.14 2.81 7.35
C PRO A 18 2.54 2.17 7.39
N LEU A 19 3.49 2.77 6.69
CA LEU A 19 4.84 2.28 6.50
C LEU A 19 5.87 3.36 6.86
N SER A 20 6.72 3.10 7.84
CA SER A 20 7.83 4.00 8.18
C SER A 20 9.01 3.83 7.21
N ALA A 21 9.80 4.89 7.04
CA ALA A 21 11.01 4.86 6.21
C ALA A 21 11.98 3.75 6.67
N GLY A 22 12.19 3.60 7.98
CA GLY A 22 13.07 2.58 8.53
C GLY A 22 12.59 1.14 8.28
N ARG A 23 11.26 0.89 8.28
CA ARG A 23 10.70 -0.41 7.90
C ARG A 23 10.87 -0.64 6.40
N ALA A 24 10.56 0.35 5.58
CA ALA A 24 10.71 0.27 4.13
C ALA A 24 12.16 -0.04 3.71
N ASP A 25 13.14 0.61 4.35
CA ASP A 25 14.57 0.36 4.08
C ASP A 25 14.98 -1.07 4.45
N ARG A 26 14.50 -1.60 5.59
CA ARG A 26 14.75 -3.00 5.95
C ARG A 26 14.12 -3.98 4.97
N ILE A 27 12.85 -3.75 4.58
CA ILE A 27 12.16 -4.58 3.58
C ILE A 27 12.92 -4.53 2.25
N ALA A 28 13.29 -3.33 1.78
CA ALA A 28 14.02 -3.17 0.53
C ALA A 28 15.36 -3.93 0.55
N ALA A 29 16.12 -3.82 1.64
CA ALA A 29 17.37 -4.55 1.80
C ALA A 29 17.18 -6.07 1.82
N GLU A 30 16.16 -6.57 2.50
CA GLU A 30 15.82 -8.00 2.57
C GLU A 30 15.44 -8.56 1.19
N LEU A 31 14.59 -7.85 0.44
CA LEU A 31 14.19 -8.25 -0.92
C LEU A 31 15.40 -8.19 -1.88
N ALA A 32 16.22 -7.14 -1.78
CA ALA A 32 17.42 -6.97 -2.61
C ALA A 32 18.48 -8.04 -2.34
N ALA A 33 18.59 -8.55 -1.09
CA ALA A 33 19.57 -9.59 -0.71
C ALA A 33 19.39 -10.91 -1.47
N THR A 34 18.22 -11.16 -2.06
CA THR A 34 18.00 -12.33 -2.93
C THR A 34 18.63 -12.20 -4.31
N GLY A 35 19.15 -11.02 -4.66
CA GLY A 35 19.77 -10.74 -5.95
C GLY A 35 18.79 -10.71 -7.14
N PRO A 36 17.60 -10.09 -7.00
CA PRO A 36 16.59 -10.12 -8.04
C PRO A 36 17.07 -9.43 -9.32
N GLN A 37 16.62 -9.93 -10.47
CA GLN A 37 16.79 -9.25 -11.77
C GLN A 37 15.52 -8.47 -12.15
N THR A 38 14.37 -8.90 -11.67
CA THR A 38 13.06 -8.30 -11.97
C THR A 38 12.26 -8.09 -10.70
N VAL A 39 11.66 -6.90 -10.56
CA VAL A 39 10.76 -6.54 -9.47
C VAL A 39 9.47 -5.98 -10.07
N ALA A 40 8.30 -6.52 -9.70
CA ALA A 40 7.01 -6.00 -10.12
C ALA A 40 6.20 -5.54 -8.92
N ASP A 41 5.64 -4.33 -8.97
CA ASP A 41 4.84 -3.72 -7.89
C ASP A 41 3.43 -3.43 -8.41
N TYR A 42 2.46 -4.17 -7.91
CA TYR A 42 1.05 -4.14 -8.30
C TYR A 42 0.24 -3.29 -7.32
N GLY A 43 -0.27 -2.16 -7.80
CA GLY A 43 -0.84 -1.10 -6.98
C GLY A 43 0.27 -0.28 -6.33
N CYS A 44 1.25 0.13 -7.13
CA CYS A 44 2.48 0.73 -6.63
C CYS A 44 2.31 2.17 -6.11
N GLY A 45 1.16 2.83 -6.35
CA GLY A 45 1.01 4.26 -6.13
C GLY A 45 2.12 5.03 -6.85
N TRP A 46 2.84 5.88 -6.13
CA TRP A 46 4.03 6.57 -6.68
C TRP A 46 5.33 5.78 -6.58
N GLY A 47 5.27 4.48 -6.30
CA GLY A 47 6.37 3.53 -6.41
C GLY A 47 7.52 3.73 -5.41
N GLU A 48 7.32 4.39 -4.28
CA GLU A 48 8.40 4.69 -3.35
C GLU A 48 9.11 3.42 -2.84
N LEU A 49 8.35 2.37 -2.51
CA LEU A 49 8.93 1.12 -2.06
C LEU A 49 9.68 0.40 -3.19
N LEU A 50 9.10 0.35 -4.39
CA LEU A 50 9.77 -0.19 -5.59
C LEU A 50 11.10 0.51 -5.85
N LEU A 51 11.12 1.84 -5.80
CA LEU A 51 12.34 2.61 -6.03
C LEU A 51 13.43 2.30 -4.99
N ARG A 52 13.08 2.15 -3.71
CA ARG A 52 14.03 1.74 -2.65
C ARG A 52 14.59 0.34 -2.89
N VAL A 53 13.76 -0.60 -3.33
CA VAL A 53 14.23 -1.95 -3.71
C VAL A 53 15.22 -1.86 -4.86
N LEU A 54 14.96 -1.04 -5.89
CA LEU A 54 15.86 -0.86 -7.02
C LEU A 54 17.16 -0.15 -6.65
N GLU A 55 17.15 0.78 -5.70
CA GLU A 55 18.38 1.38 -5.14
C GLU A 55 19.23 0.32 -4.43
N ALA A 56 18.60 -0.54 -3.63
CA ALA A 56 19.29 -1.63 -2.92
C ALA A 56 19.72 -2.78 -3.85
N ALA A 57 19.07 -2.98 -5.01
CA ALA A 57 19.36 -4.01 -6.00
C ALA A 57 19.82 -3.40 -7.34
N PRO A 58 21.11 -3.00 -7.50
CA PRO A 58 21.57 -2.21 -8.64
C PRO A 58 21.40 -2.87 -10.02
N ARG A 59 21.26 -4.20 -10.07
CA ARG A 59 21.08 -4.96 -11.32
C ARG A 59 19.61 -5.20 -11.66
N ALA A 60 18.69 -4.92 -10.74
CA ALA A 60 17.28 -5.17 -10.94
C ALA A 60 16.62 -4.12 -11.84
N HIS A 61 15.60 -4.58 -12.60
CA HIS A 61 14.68 -3.74 -13.34
C HIS A 61 13.30 -3.83 -12.71
N GLY A 62 12.61 -2.69 -12.63
CA GLY A 62 11.31 -2.57 -11.96
C GLY A 62 10.17 -2.31 -12.92
N LEU A 63 9.00 -2.82 -12.56
CA LEU A 63 7.71 -2.52 -13.18
C LEU A 63 6.75 -2.10 -12.08
N GLY A 64 6.29 -0.85 -12.11
CA GLY A 64 5.24 -0.34 -11.22
C GLY A 64 3.94 -0.14 -11.98
N ILE A 65 2.83 -0.65 -11.46
CA ILE A 65 1.51 -0.57 -12.10
C ILE A 65 0.54 0.02 -11.09
N ASP A 66 -0.19 1.06 -11.49
CA ASP A 66 -1.25 1.67 -10.71
C ASP A 66 -2.30 2.32 -11.61
N ILE A 67 -3.55 2.41 -11.15
CA ILE A 67 -4.63 3.10 -11.87
C ILE A 67 -4.58 4.61 -11.69
N GLY A 68 -3.84 5.10 -10.70
CA GLY A 68 -3.72 6.52 -10.35
C GLY A 68 -2.72 7.25 -11.24
N GLY A 69 -3.17 7.87 -12.34
CA GLY A 69 -2.31 8.63 -13.24
C GLY A 69 -1.41 9.68 -12.57
N PRO A 70 -1.92 10.50 -11.61
CA PRO A 70 -1.10 11.44 -10.84
C PRO A 70 0.02 10.75 -10.04
N ASP A 71 -0.25 9.58 -9.44
CA ASP A 71 0.73 8.81 -8.69
C ASP A 71 1.81 8.24 -9.61
N ILE A 72 1.41 7.69 -10.75
CA ILE A 72 2.34 7.23 -11.79
C ILE A 72 3.24 8.36 -12.29
N ALA A 73 2.69 9.56 -12.51
CA ALA A 73 3.48 10.73 -12.89
C ALA A 73 4.48 11.13 -11.79
N ARG A 74 4.05 11.12 -10.52
CA ARG A 74 4.93 11.32 -9.35
C ARG A 74 6.04 10.27 -9.29
N GLY A 75 5.70 9.00 -9.52
CA GLY A 75 6.67 7.88 -9.55
C GLY A 75 7.75 8.08 -10.60
N ARG A 76 7.37 8.44 -11.84
CA ARG A 76 8.33 8.75 -12.93
C ARG A 76 9.26 9.91 -12.56
N ASN A 77 8.73 10.97 -11.94
CA ASN A 77 9.54 12.09 -11.48
C ASN A 77 10.50 11.69 -10.36
N ASN A 78 10.06 10.86 -9.40
CA ASN A 78 10.90 10.35 -8.31
C ASN A 78 12.01 9.44 -8.86
N ALA A 79 11.71 8.58 -9.83
CA ALA A 79 12.70 7.74 -10.51
C ALA A 79 13.76 8.59 -11.23
N ALA A 80 13.35 9.65 -11.93
CA ALA A 80 14.27 10.55 -12.62
C ALA A 80 15.22 11.24 -11.64
N LYS A 81 14.71 11.76 -10.52
CA LYS A 81 15.52 12.40 -9.47
C LYS A 81 16.57 11.48 -8.85
N ARG A 82 16.34 10.16 -8.86
CA ARG A 82 17.21 9.11 -8.31
C ARG A 82 18.11 8.45 -9.37
N GLY A 83 18.02 8.88 -10.64
CA GLY A 83 18.76 8.24 -11.73
C GLY A 83 18.28 6.84 -12.10
N LEU A 84 17.03 6.51 -11.77
CA LEU A 84 16.44 5.18 -11.95
C LEU A 84 15.59 5.05 -13.23
N SER A 85 15.42 6.13 -14.03
CA SER A 85 14.55 6.12 -15.22
C SER A 85 14.88 5.02 -16.25
N GLY A 86 16.15 4.61 -16.35
CA GLY A 86 16.56 3.52 -17.23
C GLY A 86 16.33 2.11 -16.67
N ARG A 87 15.88 2.00 -15.39
CA ARG A 87 15.69 0.71 -14.69
C ARG A 87 14.27 0.48 -14.19
N VAL A 88 13.37 1.43 -14.36
CA VAL A 88 11.97 1.29 -13.94
C VAL A 88 11.02 1.77 -15.01
N THR A 89 9.95 0.99 -15.19
CA THR A 89 8.80 1.36 -16.04
C THR A 89 7.59 1.54 -15.14
N PHE A 90 6.86 2.65 -15.30
CA PHE A 90 5.59 2.91 -14.63
C PHE A 90 4.45 2.88 -15.64
N ILE A 91 3.43 2.06 -15.38
CA ILE A 91 2.24 1.88 -16.22
C ILE A 91 1.01 2.37 -15.45
N GLU A 92 0.28 3.29 -16.07
CA GLU A 92 -1.07 3.64 -15.63
C GLU A 92 -2.05 2.62 -16.19
N GLY A 93 -2.64 1.79 -15.32
CA GLY A 93 -3.54 0.73 -15.76
C GLY A 93 -3.93 -0.23 -14.63
N SER A 94 -4.82 -1.13 -14.95
CA SER A 94 -5.25 -2.19 -14.01
C SER A 94 -4.13 -3.21 -13.80
N ALA A 95 -3.88 -3.58 -12.55
CA ALA A 95 -2.90 -4.61 -12.19
C ALA A 95 -3.16 -5.96 -12.89
N LYS A 96 -4.42 -6.31 -13.15
CA LYS A 96 -4.80 -7.56 -13.84
C LYS A 96 -4.42 -7.58 -15.32
N ASP A 97 -4.32 -6.40 -15.95
CA ASP A 97 -4.11 -6.30 -17.41
C ASP A 97 -2.61 -6.36 -17.78
N HIS A 98 -1.72 -6.34 -16.78
CA HIS A 98 -0.28 -6.30 -16.97
C HIS A 98 0.46 -7.41 -16.21
N PRO A 99 0.12 -8.70 -16.41
CA PRO A 99 0.79 -9.80 -15.72
C PRO A 99 2.27 -9.86 -16.13
N SER A 100 3.16 -9.91 -15.14
CA SER A 100 4.61 -10.00 -15.35
C SER A 100 5.23 -10.94 -14.33
N LEU A 101 5.89 -11.99 -14.80
CA LEU A 101 6.61 -12.94 -13.95
C LEU A 101 7.90 -12.28 -13.43
N ALA A 102 8.05 -12.17 -12.11
CA ALA A 102 9.17 -11.48 -11.48
C ALA A 102 9.86 -12.31 -10.39
N ASP A 103 11.12 -11.98 -10.10
CA ASP A 103 11.88 -12.56 -8.99
C ASP A 103 11.34 -12.05 -7.64
N VAL A 104 10.92 -10.79 -7.63
CA VAL A 104 10.23 -10.18 -6.49
C VAL A 104 8.94 -9.53 -6.97
N VAL A 105 7.83 -9.86 -6.34
CA VAL A 105 6.54 -9.21 -6.51
C VAL A 105 6.19 -8.44 -5.26
N ILE A 106 5.66 -7.23 -5.42
CA ILE A 106 5.15 -6.38 -4.34
C ILE A 106 3.68 -6.12 -4.60
N SER A 107 2.84 -6.20 -3.57
CA SER A 107 1.46 -5.75 -3.59
C SER A 107 1.06 -5.38 -2.16
N CYS A 108 1.11 -4.08 -1.82
CA CYS A 108 0.84 -3.57 -0.48
C CYS A 108 -0.35 -2.63 -0.51
N GLY A 109 -1.47 -2.99 0.17
CA GLY A 109 -2.71 -2.21 0.19
C GLY A 109 -3.49 -2.24 -1.14
N ALA A 110 -3.17 -3.17 -2.04
CA ALA A 110 -3.71 -3.20 -3.40
C ALA A 110 -4.39 -4.52 -3.79
N TYR A 111 -4.59 -5.43 -2.83
CA TYR A 111 -5.19 -6.74 -3.10
C TYR A 111 -6.59 -6.65 -3.75
N HIS A 112 -7.33 -5.59 -3.48
CA HIS A 112 -8.64 -5.31 -4.09
C HIS A 112 -8.62 -5.31 -5.63
N ALA A 113 -7.47 -5.01 -6.24
CA ALA A 113 -7.29 -5.11 -7.68
C ALA A 113 -7.50 -6.54 -8.20
N PHE A 114 -7.32 -7.55 -7.35
CA PHE A 114 -7.45 -8.97 -7.69
C PHE A 114 -8.70 -9.62 -7.11
N GLY A 115 -9.39 -8.98 -6.17
CA GLY A 115 -10.56 -9.48 -5.47
C GLY A 115 -10.38 -9.51 -3.95
N THR A 116 -10.77 -10.61 -3.31
CA THR A 116 -10.54 -10.88 -1.88
C THR A 116 -9.06 -11.19 -1.61
N VAL A 117 -8.63 -11.15 -0.35
CA VAL A 117 -7.25 -11.52 0.04
C VAL A 117 -6.85 -12.92 -0.47
N PRO A 118 -7.65 -13.99 -0.33
CA PRO A 118 -7.32 -15.29 -0.89
C PRO A 118 -7.19 -15.30 -2.42
N GLU A 119 -8.09 -14.62 -3.14
CA GLU A 119 -8.03 -14.52 -4.61
C GLU A 119 -6.79 -13.76 -5.07
N ALA A 120 -6.44 -12.65 -4.37
CA ALA A 120 -5.25 -11.88 -4.65
C ALA A 120 -3.97 -12.69 -4.45
N LEU A 121 -3.88 -13.43 -3.33
CA LEU A 121 -2.74 -14.31 -3.07
C LEU A 121 -2.58 -15.40 -4.12
N GLN A 122 -3.68 -16.00 -4.59
CA GLN A 122 -3.66 -16.99 -5.70
C GLN A 122 -3.20 -16.34 -7.01
N ALA A 123 -3.73 -15.18 -7.36
CA ALA A 123 -3.35 -14.46 -8.58
C ALA A 123 -1.87 -14.05 -8.56
N LEU A 124 -1.42 -13.45 -7.43
CA LEU A 124 -0.04 -13.01 -7.25
C LEU A 124 0.94 -14.20 -7.23
N ARG A 125 0.52 -15.39 -6.73
CA ARG A 125 1.36 -16.58 -6.75
C ARG A 125 1.81 -16.96 -8.17
N ALA A 126 0.94 -16.79 -9.15
CA ALA A 126 1.25 -17.06 -10.55
C ALA A 126 2.25 -16.07 -11.17
N LEU A 127 2.49 -14.93 -10.52
CA LEU A 127 3.38 -13.87 -10.97
C LEU A 127 4.78 -13.94 -10.31
N VAL A 128 4.94 -14.79 -9.29
CA VAL A 128 6.23 -15.00 -8.63
C VAL A 128 6.94 -16.18 -9.24
N LYS A 129 8.17 -15.98 -9.71
CA LYS A 129 9.04 -17.06 -10.24
C LYS A 129 9.33 -18.12 -9.17
N PRO A 130 9.65 -19.36 -9.55
CA PRO A 130 10.21 -20.34 -8.63
C PRO A 130 11.43 -19.76 -7.91
N GLY A 131 11.50 -19.93 -6.58
CA GLY A 131 12.52 -19.33 -5.72
C GLY A 131 12.37 -17.85 -5.45
N GLY A 132 11.36 -17.19 -6.02
CA GLY A 132 11.09 -15.78 -5.85
C GLY A 132 10.33 -15.43 -4.57
N LEU A 133 10.11 -14.13 -4.35
CA LEU A 133 9.44 -13.57 -3.17
C LEU A 133 8.20 -12.76 -3.57
N LEU A 134 7.20 -12.79 -2.68
CA LEU A 134 6.10 -11.83 -2.65
C LEU A 134 6.20 -11.02 -1.35
N LEU A 135 6.20 -9.71 -1.46
CA LEU A 135 5.84 -8.82 -0.35
C LEU A 135 4.35 -8.48 -0.49
N PHE A 136 3.55 -8.96 0.45
CA PHE A 136 2.11 -8.75 0.48
C PHE A 136 1.73 -7.88 1.68
N GLY A 137 0.91 -6.87 1.47
CA GLY A 137 0.36 -6.01 2.53
C GLY A 137 -1.14 -5.88 2.41
N ALA A 138 -1.84 -6.00 3.54
CA ALA A 138 -3.28 -5.87 3.61
C ALA A 138 -3.75 -5.36 4.98
N GLU A 139 -4.90 -4.71 5.00
CA GLU A 139 -5.62 -4.39 6.23
C GLU A 139 -6.10 -5.68 6.88
N ILE A 140 -6.04 -5.71 8.21
CA ILE A 140 -6.50 -6.81 9.05
C ILE A 140 -7.32 -6.27 10.21
N TRP A 141 -8.13 -7.12 10.82
CA TRP A 141 -8.62 -6.86 12.16
C TRP A 141 -7.57 -7.31 13.20
N ASP A 142 -7.04 -6.35 13.97
CA ASP A 142 -6.24 -6.65 15.18
C ASP A 142 -7.16 -7.09 16.32
N GLN A 143 -8.37 -6.50 16.36
CA GLN A 143 -9.43 -6.83 17.30
C GLN A 143 -10.78 -6.80 16.60
N ALA A 144 -11.74 -7.57 17.08
CA ALA A 144 -13.11 -7.53 16.56
C ALA A 144 -13.73 -6.15 16.81
N PRO A 145 -14.14 -5.42 15.74
CA PRO A 145 -14.81 -4.14 15.91
C PRO A 145 -16.19 -4.32 16.54
N ASN A 146 -16.54 -3.42 17.44
CA ASN A 146 -17.89 -3.37 17.99
C ASN A 146 -18.84 -2.56 17.08
N GLY A 147 -20.15 -2.62 17.37
CA GLY A 147 -21.16 -1.95 16.55
C GLY A 147 -21.00 -0.42 16.48
N GLN A 148 -20.48 0.23 17.51
CA GLN A 148 -20.24 1.68 17.49
C GLN A 148 -19.04 2.03 16.59
N GLN A 149 -17.99 1.23 16.63
CA GLN A 149 -16.82 1.40 15.76
C GLN A 149 -17.20 1.18 14.30
N LEU A 150 -17.94 0.10 13.98
CA LEU A 150 -18.41 -0.15 12.62
C LEU A 150 -19.28 1.00 12.10
N ALA A 151 -20.20 1.51 12.92
CA ALA A 151 -21.05 2.65 12.55
C ALA A 151 -20.28 3.96 12.33
N ALA A 152 -19.07 4.08 12.91
CA ALA A 152 -18.20 5.23 12.75
C ALA A 152 -17.20 5.08 11.59
N MET A 153 -17.14 3.93 10.92
CA MET A 153 -16.30 3.69 9.73
C MET A 153 -17.03 4.10 8.44
N TRP A 154 -16.37 3.90 7.30
CA TRP A 154 -16.96 4.19 5.99
C TRP A 154 -18.16 3.27 5.68
N PRO A 155 -19.13 3.75 4.90
CA PRO A 155 -20.33 2.98 4.57
C PRO A 155 -20.00 1.63 3.94
N GLY A 156 -20.69 0.59 4.40
CA GLY A 156 -20.47 -0.79 3.94
C GLY A 156 -19.43 -1.58 4.72
N THR A 157 -18.76 -0.97 5.71
CA THR A 157 -17.84 -1.71 6.59
C THR A 157 -18.61 -2.65 7.50
N SER A 158 -18.15 -3.88 7.58
CA SER A 158 -18.69 -4.94 8.45
C SER A 158 -17.55 -5.71 9.11
N ALA A 159 -17.87 -6.66 9.98
CA ALA A 159 -16.87 -7.53 10.59
C ALA A 159 -16.14 -8.41 9.56
N GLU A 160 -16.75 -8.64 8.41
CA GLU A 160 -16.19 -9.43 7.31
C GLU A 160 -15.32 -8.60 6.34
N THR A 161 -15.20 -7.28 6.55
CA THR A 161 -14.42 -6.39 5.67
C THR A 161 -12.94 -6.76 5.64
N CYS A 162 -12.36 -7.12 6.79
CA CYS A 162 -10.98 -7.58 6.88
C CYS A 162 -10.91 -8.98 7.48
N LEU A 163 -9.87 -9.72 7.11
CA LEU A 163 -9.50 -10.96 7.78
C LEU A 163 -8.71 -10.66 9.07
N TYR A 164 -8.58 -11.64 9.95
CA TYR A 164 -7.60 -11.61 11.03
C TYR A 164 -6.22 -12.08 10.53
N LEU A 165 -5.17 -11.70 11.25
CA LEU A 165 -3.80 -12.07 10.87
C LEU A 165 -3.59 -13.56 10.62
N PRO A 166 -4.07 -14.49 11.46
CA PRO A 166 -3.93 -15.93 11.19
C PRO A 166 -4.56 -16.34 9.87
N ASP A 167 -5.75 -15.82 9.55
CA ASP A 167 -6.48 -16.19 8.34
C ASP A 167 -5.78 -15.70 7.07
N VAL A 168 -5.13 -14.51 7.13
CA VAL A 168 -4.30 -14.01 6.01
C VAL A 168 -3.07 -14.89 5.79
N VAL A 169 -2.43 -15.33 6.87
CA VAL A 169 -1.27 -16.24 6.80
C VAL A 169 -1.69 -17.61 6.26
N ASP A 170 -2.82 -18.15 6.72
CA ASP A 170 -3.37 -19.42 6.25
C ASP A 170 -3.74 -19.36 4.75
N ALA A 171 -4.33 -18.23 4.32
CA ALA A 171 -4.63 -18.00 2.91
C ALA A 171 -3.34 -17.95 2.05
N ALA A 172 -2.26 -17.36 2.57
CA ALA A 172 -0.97 -17.33 1.88
C ALA A 172 -0.37 -18.75 1.75
N VAL A 173 -0.45 -19.56 2.81
CA VAL A 173 0.00 -20.96 2.77
C VAL A 173 -0.86 -21.79 1.80
N ALA A 174 -2.17 -21.60 1.81
CA ALA A 174 -3.09 -22.27 0.89
C ALA A 174 -2.83 -21.90 -0.58
N ALA A 175 -2.39 -20.66 -0.86
CA ALA A 175 -1.97 -20.23 -2.19
C ALA A 175 -0.60 -20.79 -2.63
N GLY A 176 0.08 -21.56 -1.78
CA GLY A 176 1.37 -22.19 -2.11
C GLY A 176 2.59 -21.37 -1.74
N PHE A 177 2.45 -20.37 -0.86
CA PHE A 177 3.57 -19.62 -0.30
C PHE A 177 4.07 -20.22 1.02
N ARG A 178 5.31 -19.84 1.38
CA ARG A 178 5.85 -20.05 2.73
C ARG A 178 6.11 -18.70 3.38
N PRO A 179 5.51 -18.41 4.55
CA PRO A 179 5.74 -17.16 5.27
C PRO A 179 7.17 -17.15 5.84
N LEU A 180 8.00 -16.26 5.31
CA LEU A 180 9.36 -16.04 5.79
C LEU A 180 9.39 -14.99 6.88
N ARG A 181 8.51 -13.98 6.77
CA ARG A 181 8.36 -12.92 7.76
C ARG A 181 6.91 -12.48 7.85
N VAL A 182 6.43 -12.28 9.07
CA VAL A 182 5.10 -11.76 9.40
C VAL A 182 5.29 -10.55 10.31
N GLN A 183 4.83 -9.39 9.90
CA GLN A 183 4.95 -8.14 10.67
C GLN A 183 3.66 -7.35 10.56
N THR A 184 3.28 -6.62 11.62
CA THR A 184 2.19 -5.67 11.57
C THR A 184 2.71 -4.23 11.67
N ALA A 185 2.01 -3.30 11.06
CA ALA A 185 2.28 -1.89 11.22
C ALA A 185 2.10 -1.49 12.68
N THR A 186 2.95 -0.60 13.16
CA THR A 186 2.79 -0.02 14.49
C THR A 186 1.69 1.02 14.51
N ARG A 187 1.16 1.32 15.70
CA ARG A 187 0.23 2.43 15.88
C ARG A 187 0.82 3.77 15.38
N GLY A 188 2.11 4.01 15.61
CA GLY A 188 2.77 5.23 15.12
C GLY A 188 2.84 5.33 13.60
N GLU A 189 3.03 4.21 12.90
CA GLU A 189 2.98 4.17 11.43
C GLU A 189 1.56 4.49 10.91
N TRP A 190 0.52 3.99 11.58
CA TRP A 190 -0.87 4.35 11.28
C TRP A 190 -1.16 5.83 11.54
N GLU A 191 -0.73 6.36 12.70
CA GLU A 191 -0.95 7.76 13.07
C GLU A 191 -0.25 8.71 12.09
N GLU A 192 0.95 8.38 11.62
CA GLU A 192 1.66 9.13 10.60
C GLU A 192 0.92 9.10 9.25
N PHE A 193 0.44 7.93 8.85
CA PHE A 193 -0.30 7.78 7.61
C PHE A 193 -1.62 8.57 7.62
N GLU A 194 -2.47 8.38 8.63
CA GLU A 194 -3.76 9.03 8.73
C GLU A 194 -3.65 10.56 8.87
N SER A 195 -2.69 11.02 9.70
CA SER A 195 -2.42 12.45 9.84
C SER A 195 -1.90 13.05 8.54
N GLY A 196 -0.99 12.35 7.86
CA GLY A 196 -0.40 12.80 6.60
C GLY A 196 -1.40 12.88 5.44
N LEU A 197 -2.44 12.03 5.44
CA LEU A 197 -3.54 12.13 4.47
C LEU A 197 -4.33 13.43 4.62
N ALA A 198 -4.54 13.89 5.85
CA ALA A 198 -5.36 15.06 6.17
C ALA A 198 -4.54 16.37 6.22
N ALA A 199 -3.25 16.33 6.58
CA ALA A 199 -2.45 17.49 6.93
C ALA A 199 -2.48 18.60 5.87
N GLY A 200 -2.31 18.27 4.60
CA GLY A 200 -2.32 19.28 3.53
C GLY A 200 -3.66 19.98 3.39
N ALA A 201 -4.76 19.26 3.56
CA ALA A 201 -6.11 19.82 3.49
C ALA A 201 -6.45 20.65 4.73
N GLU A 202 -6.00 20.26 5.92
CA GLU A 202 -6.13 21.07 7.14
C GLU A 202 -5.35 22.39 7.01
N GLU A 203 -4.10 22.36 6.52
CA GLU A 203 -3.31 23.57 6.26
C GLU A 203 -4.01 24.48 5.22
N TRP A 204 -4.54 23.88 4.15
CA TRP A 204 -5.27 24.63 3.13
C TRP A 204 -6.51 25.33 3.73
N LEU A 205 -7.29 24.59 4.55
CA LEU A 205 -8.49 25.13 5.20
C LEU A 205 -8.16 26.30 6.14
N LEU A 206 -7.05 26.21 6.91
CA LEU A 206 -6.57 27.27 7.76
C LEU A 206 -6.16 28.52 6.95
N ALA A 207 -5.59 28.34 5.77
CA ALA A 207 -5.16 29.43 4.90
C ALA A 207 -6.32 30.03 4.06
N ASN A 208 -7.44 29.31 3.89
CA ASN A 208 -8.55 29.68 3.00
C ASN A 208 -9.91 29.57 3.70
N PRO A 209 -10.13 30.18 4.88
CA PRO A 209 -11.34 29.98 5.68
C PRO A 209 -12.64 30.42 4.97
N ASP A 210 -12.55 31.42 4.11
CA ASP A 210 -13.69 32.01 3.39
C ASP A 210 -13.81 31.51 1.93
N HIS A 211 -13.03 30.49 1.54
CA HIS A 211 -13.10 29.92 0.20
C HIS A 211 -14.45 29.25 -0.03
N PRO A 212 -15.09 29.38 -1.21
CA PRO A 212 -16.39 28.77 -1.50
C PRO A 212 -16.49 27.26 -1.21
N GLU A 213 -15.38 26.54 -1.29
CA GLU A 213 -15.29 25.09 -1.03
C GLU A 213 -14.83 24.76 0.40
N ALA A 214 -14.56 25.76 1.25
CA ALA A 214 -14.02 25.54 2.60
C ALA A 214 -14.95 24.63 3.45
N GLU A 215 -16.26 24.82 3.37
CA GLU A 215 -17.22 24.00 4.11
C GLU A 215 -17.16 22.52 3.66
N GLN A 216 -17.12 22.29 2.36
CA GLN A 216 -17.04 20.93 1.81
C GLN A 216 -15.71 20.23 2.19
N VAL A 217 -14.60 20.96 2.22
CA VAL A 217 -13.31 20.45 2.69
C VAL A 217 -13.40 20.11 4.17
N ARG A 218 -13.98 20.99 5.00
CA ARG A 218 -14.19 20.74 6.44
C ARG A 218 -15.00 19.48 6.70
N GLU A 219 -16.13 19.31 6.02
CA GLU A 219 -16.97 18.13 6.17
C GLU A 219 -16.22 16.82 5.83
N ARG A 220 -15.34 16.84 4.81
CA ARG A 220 -14.51 15.69 4.46
C ARG A 220 -13.48 15.38 5.52
N LEU A 221 -12.80 16.39 6.05
CA LEU A 221 -11.81 16.27 7.12
C LEU A 221 -12.46 15.76 8.42
N ASP A 222 -13.63 16.29 8.78
CA ASP A 222 -14.39 15.84 9.97
C ASP A 222 -14.82 14.38 9.82
N ARG A 223 -15.25 13.97 8.63
CA ARG A 223 -15.62 12.59 8.31
C ARG A 223 -14.41 11.66 8.38
N HIS A 224 -13.27 12.04 7.79
CA HIS A 224 -12.03 11.28 7.89
C HIS A 224 -11.61 11.09 9.33
N ARG A 225 -11.64 12.15 10.14
CA ARG A 225 -11.33 12.13 11.56
C ARG A 225 -12.26 11.22 12.36
N LEU A 226 -13.56 11.21 12.01
CA LEU A 226 -14.53 10.28 12.59
C LEU A 226 -14.18 8.82 12.26
N PHE A 227 -13.96 8.53 10.96
CA PHE A 227 -13.63 7.18 10.49
C PHE A 227 -12.37 6.65 11.18
N TRP A 228 -11.35 7.47 11.30
CA TRP A 228 -10.11 7.10 11.96
C TRP A 228 -10.29 6.99 13.48
N LEU A 229 -10.55 8.11 14.17
CA LEU A 229 -10.43 8.17 15.63
C LEU A 229 -11.54 7.44 16.38
N ARG A 230 -12.73 7.28 15.80
CA ARG A 230 -13.88 6.59 16.41
C ARG A 230 -14.16 5.24 15.77
N GLY A 231 -13.73 5.02 14.55
CA GLY A 231 -13.91 3.79 13.80
C GLY A 231 -12.70 2.87 13.96
N HIS A 232 -11.76 2.95 13.03
CA HIS A 232 -10.78 1.89 12.82
C HIS A 232 -9.51 1.97 13.68
N ARG A 233 -9.18 3.10 14.33
CA ARG A 233 -7.90 3.35 15.01
C ARG A 233 -7.48 2.26 16.00
N ASP A 234 -8.41 1.71 16.76
CA ASP A 234 -8.10 0.78 17.84
C ASP A 234 -8.35 -0.69 17.48
N VAL A 235 -8.85 -0.97 16.28
CA VAL A 235 -9.26 -2.33 15.87
C VAL A 235 -8.67 -2.78 14.54
N MET A 236 -8.25 -1.84 13.67
CA MET A 236 -7.67 -2.18 12.37
C MET A 236 -6.15 -2.13 12.43
N GLY A 237 -5.52 -3.17 11.94
CA GLY A 237 -4.10 -3.29 11.69
C GLY A 237 -3.78 -3.33 10.20
N PHE A 238 -2.50 -3.37 9.89
CA PHE A 238 -1.99 -3.64 8.54
C PHE A 238 -0.85 -4.65 8.63
N VAL A 239 -0.94 -5.73 7.87
CA VAL A 239 0.09 -6.77 7.85
C VAL A 239 1.04 -6.58 6.66
N TYR A 240 2.32 -6.86 6.88
CA TYR A 240 3.34 -7.06 5.87
C TYR A 240 3.83 -8.49 5.94
N LEU A 241 3.62 -9.27 4.88
CA LEU A 241 4.10 -10.64 4.75
C LEU A 241 5.22 -10.69 3.70
N THR A 242 6.40 -11.17 4.08
CA THR A 242 7.39 -11.63 3.11
C THR A 242 7.18 -13.12 2.90
N LEU A 243 6.79 -13.49 1.70
CA LEU A 243 6.37 -14.83 1.32
C LEU A 243 7.32 -15.41 0.27
N GLY A 244 7.79 -16.61 0.49
CA GLY A 244 8.68 -17.31 -0.43
C GLY A 244 7.96 -18.39 -1.25
N VAL A 245 8.47 -18.63 -2.44
CA VAL A 245 8.06 -19.72 -3.35
C VAL A 245 9.18 -20.74 -3.46
N SER A 246 8.85 -22.04 -3.48
CA SER A 246 9.83 -23.11 -3.68
C SER A 246 10.54 -22.98 -5.05
N LEU A 247 11.74 -23.57 -5.14
CA LEU A 247 12.53 -23.64 -6.38
C LEU A 247 11.94 -24.61 -7.41
N SER A 248 11.04 -25.46 -6.98
CA SER A 248 10.40 -26.53 -7.80
C SER A 248 8.91 -26.53 -7.60
#